data_a090d18c4d89aaaef4f5a2682edc435c
#
_entry.id   a090d18c4d89aaaef4f5a2682edc435c
#
_cell.length_a   1.000
_cell.length_b   1.000
_cell.length_c   1.000
_cell.angle_alpha   90.00
_cell.angle_beta   90.00
_cell.angle_gamma   90.00
#
_symmetry.space_group_name_H-M   'P 1'
#
loop_
_entity.id
_entity.type
_entity.pdbx_description
1 polymer ?
#
loop_
_entity_poly.entity_id
_entity_poly.type
_entity_poly.pdbx_seq_one_letter_code
_entity_poly.pdbx_strand_id
1 'polypeptide(L)'
;MGDAVIDVRNLKVEFFPEDQHLIAVNGINFQIPRGQTLGLVGESGSGKSVTALALMGLVGTPGEVTAGEIYFQPASDTPPIDLLKLSNAQRRNYRGGKMAMIFQEPMSSLNPVYNIGFQITEAIRQHQKVSPSEARRQAIARLQEVRLLPSDDILRQDCLLEDNSLSESEVNHRINEQKRAFLERYPHQLSGGQLQRVMIAMAISCNPALLIADEPTTALDVTVQKTILNLLRDLCQARGMSMLFITHDLGVVAETADQVAVMYQGNLVESGRIHSIFTDPQHPYTKGLLACRPRLDQTLAYLPTVSDFLTGDGQVKTANPTLQWQDTGIGRESADHDNMRGEDSSLVSAPLLTVQNLQVGFPLRGIFGQPKRYFMAVNGISFTVYRGETLGLVGESGCGKSTLARTLLKLISPLHGQIFFSGENITHWQGKRLRRLRRQMQIVFQNPYSSLNPRLSIGKTIIEPLNIHQQYQNSRQRKERVGYLLERVGLSANDMNRYPHEFSGGQRQRICIARALALNPQFIICDESVSALDVSVQAQVLNLLKELQDEFNLTYIFISHDLSVVKFISDRVMVMNKGKIEEIGSAQTIYKTPQTAYTRKLIDAIPTIEKQFKMSH
;
A
#
# COMPACT_ATOMS: atom_id res chain seq x y z
N MET A 1 1.51 33.51 -17.86
CA MET A 1 1.34 32.37 -16.98
C MET A 1 0.02 32.46 -16.18
N GLY A 2 -1.10 32.73 -16.59
CA GLY A 2 -2.36 32.75 -15.83
C GLY A 2 -2.21 32.68 -14.28
N ASP A 3 -3.11 32.07 -13.62
CA ASP A 3 -3.10 31.85 -12.15
C ASP A 3 -2.43 30.50 -11.75
N ALA A 4 -1.34 30.12 -12.44
CA ALA A 4 -0.62 28.86 -12.18
C ALA A 4 0.60 29.08 -11.26
N VAL A 5 0.79 28.18 -10.28
CA VAL A 5 1.98 28.16 -9.41
C VAL A 5 3.16 27.46 -10.08
N ILE A 6 2.89 26.44 -10.90
CA ILE A 6 3.86 25.73 -11.73
C ILE A 6 3.33 25.68 -13.17
N ASP A 7 4.22 25.89 -14.13
CA ASP A 7 3.99 25.69 -15.58
C ASP A 7 5.18 24.92 -16.15
N VAL A 8 4.93 23.69 -16.51
CA VAL A 8 5.92 22.75 -17.09
C VAL A 8 5.71 22.69 -18.59
N ARG A 9 6.78 22.90 -19.36
CA ARG A 9 6.74 22.91 -20.81
C ARG A 9 7.80 22.00 -21.39
N ASN A 10 7.38 21.06 -22.21
CA ASN A 10 8.23 20.13 -22.96
C ASN A 10 9.33 19.48 -22.09
N LEU A 11 9.00 19.11 -20.85
CA LEU A 11 9.95 18.54 -19.91
C LEU A 11 10.37 17.14 -20.37
N LYS A 12 11.68 16.95 -20.54
CA LYS A 12 12.28 15.67 -20.90
C LYS A 12 13.34 15.27 -19.88
N VAL A 13 13.27 14.02 -19.39
CA VAL A 13 14.25 13.46 -18.46
C VAL A 13 14.72 12.12 -18.99
N GLU A 14 16.03 11.99 -19.11
CA GLU A 14 16.69 10.81 -19.68
C GLU A 14 17.71 10.24 -18.70
N PHE A 15 17.88 8.92 -18.74
CA PHE A 15 18.88 8.21 -17.95
C PHE A 15 19.86 7.50 -18.89
N PHE A 16 21.14 7.58 -18.55
CA PHE A 16 22.25 7.01 -19.33
C PHE A 16 23.02 5.98 -18.48
N PRO A 17 22.40 4.86 -18.04
CA PRO A 17 23.14 3.78 -17.42
C PRO A 17 24.07 3.13 -18.45
N GLU A 18 25.15 2.47 -17.99
CA GLU A 18 26.12 1.79 -18.85
C GLU A 18 25.43 1.04 -20.00
N ASP A 19 25.73 1.42 -21.25
CA ASP A 19 25.20 0.85 -22.51
C ASP A 19 23.69 0.94 -22.78
N GLN A 20 22.92 1.71 -22.01
CA GLN A 20 21.47 1.89 -22.22
C GLN A 20 21.07 3.36 -22.21
N HIS A 21 20.07 3.69 -23.03
CA HIS A 21 19.43 4.99 -23.02
C HIS A 21 17.94 4.81 -22.69
N LEU A 22 17.51 5.40 -21.57
CA LEU A 22 16.12 5.30 -21.10
C LEU A 22 15.50 6.68 -20.99
N ILE A 23 14.41 6.90 -21.71
CA ILE A 23 13.59 8.12 -21.60
C ILE A 23 12.56 7.89 -20.50
N ALA A 24 12.73 8.54 -19.36
CA ALA A 24 11.81 8.41 -18.23
C ALA A 24 10.65 9.41 -18.30
N VAL A 25 10.89 10.59 -18.88
CA VAL A 25 9.86 11.63 -19.12
C VAL A 25 10.10 12.17 -20.53
N ASN A 26 9.07 12.21 -21.36
CA ASN A 26 9.18 12.48 -22.78
C ASN A 26 8.34 13.70 -23.21
N GLY A 27 8.84 14.91 -22.99
CA GLY A 27 8.25 16.14 -23.52
C GLY A 27 6.88 16.49 -22.91
N ILE A 28 6.68 16.28 -21.62
CA ILE A 28 5.40 16.51 -20.96
C ILE A 28 5.11 17.99 -20.71
N ASN A 29 3.81 18.34 -20.76
CA ASN A 29 3.31 19.69 -20.53
C ASN A 29 2.15 19.64 -19.53
N PHE A 30 2.22 20.41 -18.44
CA PHE A 30 1.13 20.56 -17.48
C PHE A 30 1.28 21.82 -16.63
N GLN A 31 0.17 22.24 -16.04
CA GLN A 31 0.14 23.38 -15.12
C GLN A 31 -0.53 22.97 -13.80
N ILE A 32 -0.08 23.58 -12.71
CA ILE A 32 -0.72 23.46 -11.40
C ILE A 32 -1.29 24.84 -11.05
N PRO A 33 -2.62 25.00 -11.09
CA PRO A 33 -3.26 26.26 -10.70
C PRO A 33 -3.05 26.56 -9.23
N ARG A 34 -3.05 27.84 -8.88
CA ARG A 34 -2.85 28.30 -7.50
C ARG A 34 -3.99 27.80 -6.59
N GLY A 35 -3.62 27.24 -5.43
CA GLY A 35 -4.57 26.71 -4.45
C GLY A 35 -5.30 25.43 -4.89
N GLN A 36 -4.95 24.86 -6.05
CA GLN A 36 -5.54 23.61 -6.53
C GLN A 36 -4.59 22.42 -6.38
N THR A 37 -5.18 21.23 -6.40
CA THR A 37 -4.46 19.95 -6.39
C THR A 37 -4.51 19.32 -7.78
N LEU A 38 -3.33 19.07 -8.37
CA LEU A 38 -3.17 18.24 -9.56
C LEU A 38 -2.79 16.82 -9.14
N GLY A 39 -3.64 15.83 -9.47
CA GLY A 39 -3.30 14.41 -9.36
C GLY A 39 -2.48 13.95 -10.56
N LEU A 40 -1.32 13.35 -10.33
CA LEU A 40 -0.50 12.71 -11.35
C LEU A 40 -0.55 11.21 -11.15
N VAL A 41 -1.17 10.50 -12.09
CA VAL A 41 -1.47 9.06 -11.96
C VAL A 41 -0.84 8.24 -13.08
N GLY A 42 -0.62 6.95 -12.84
CA GLY A 42 -0.07 5.99 -13.80
C GLY A 42 0.60 4.83 -13.10
N GLU A 43 1.01 3.81 -13.84
CA GLU A 43 1.74 2.65 -13.30
C GLU A 43 3.15 3.01 -12.83
N SER A 44 3.78 2.10 -12.05
CA SER A 44 5.20 2.22 -11.67
C SER A 44 6.08 2.29 -12.91
N GLY A 45 7.11 3.14 -12.87
CA GLY A 45 7.95 3.37 -14.03
C GLY A 45 7.35 4.27 -15.12
N SER A 46 6.14 4.82 -14.96
CA SER A 46 5.57 5.77 -15.93
C SER A 46 6.21 7.16 -15.92
N GLY A 47 7.11 7.45 -14.97
CA GLY A 47 7.84 8.73 -14.89
C GLY A 47 7.35 9.71 -13.83
N LYS A 48 6.33 9.38 -13.02
CA LYS A 48 5.71 10.27 -12.00
C LYS A 48 6.71 10.82 -10.99
N SER A 49 7.40 9.94 -10.26
CA SER A 49 8.40 10.35 -9.25
C SER A 49 9.59 11.05 -9.86
N VAL A 50 10.00 10.67 -11.09
CA VAL A 50 11.05 11.36 -11.85
C VAL A 50 10.62 12.79 -12.18
N THR A 51 9.34 12.99 -12.56
CA THR A 51 8.77 14.33 -12.77
C THR A 51 8.84 15.17 -11.49
N ALA A 52 8.46 14.62 -10.33
CA ALA A 52 8.58 15.30 -9.05
C ALA A 52 10.03 15.67 -8.70
N LEU A 53 10.96 14.74 -8.91
CA LEU A 53 12.40 15.00 -8.71
C LEU A 53 12.94 16.06 -9.67
N ALA A 54 12.46 16.12 -10.91
CA ALA A 54 12.83 17.15 -11.88
C ALA A 54 12.34 18.53 -11.42
N LEU A 55 11.09 18.66 -10.93
CA LEU A 55 10.57 19.89 -10.36
C LEU A 55 11.43 20.37 -9.18
N MET A 56 11.84 19.45 -8.33
CA MET A 56 12.73 19.73 -7.21
C MET A 56 14.20 19.92 -7.64
N GLY A 57 14.56 19.62 -8.89
CA GLY A 57 15.95 19.61 -9.35
C GLY A 57 16.81 18.59 -8.59
N LEU A 58 16.25 17.43 -8.26
CA LEU A 58 16.86 16.33 -7.52
C LEU A 58 17.08 15.08 -8.39
N VAL A 59 16.95 15.20 -9.71
CA VAL A 59 17.35 14.12 -10.64
C VAL A 59 18.85 13.89 -10.46
N GLY A 60 19.21 12.67 -10.02
CA GLY A 60 20.59 12.28 -9.77
C GLY A 60 21.18 11.46 -10.91
N THR A 61 22.52 11.46 -11.05
CA THR A 61 23.25 10.61 -11.99
C THR A 61 22.84 9.13 -11.85
N PRO A 62 22.63 8.39 -12.96
CA PRO A 62 22.90 8.74 -14.36
C PRO A 62 21.76 9.46 -15.10
N GLY A 63 20.84 10.13 -14.40
CA GLY A 63 19.71 10.86 -14.98
C GLY A 63 20.00 12.36 -15.17
N GLU A 64 19.45 12.93 -16.24
CA GLU A 64 19.54 14.35 -16.56
C GLU A 64 18.22 14.88 -17.13
N VAL A 65 17.95 16.17 -16.85
CA VAL A 65 16.88 16.92 -17.55
C VAL A 65 17.49 17.44 -18.85
N THR A 66 17.14 16.82 -19.97
CA THR A 66 17.76 17.09 -21.28
C THR A 66 17.05 18.17 -22.07
N ALA A 67 15.75 18.44 -21.80
CA ALA A 67 14.99 19.50 -22.45
C ALA A 67 13.84 19.98 -21.57
N GLY A 68 13.28 21.15 -21.93
CA GLY A 68 12.08 21.74 -21.34
C GLY A 68 12.34 22.97 -20.48
N GLU A 69 11.26 23.48 -19.88
CA GLU A 69 11.25 24.64 -19.01
C GLU A 69 10.32 24.35 -17.83
N ILE A 70 10.69 24.82 -16.62
CA ILE A 70 9.88 24.70 -15.41
C ILE A 70 9.73 26.08 -14.80
N TYR A 71 8.62 26.74 -15.04
CA TYR A 71 8.32 28.04 -14.46
C TYR A 71 7.62 27.88 -13.13
N PHE A 72 8.18 28.48 -12.08
CA PHE A 72 7.63 28.53 -10.73
C PHE A 72 7.33 29.97 -10.30
N GLN A 73 6.11 30.20 -9.83
CA GLN A 73 5.66 31.50 -9.33
C GLN A 73 5.07 31.34 -7.92
N PRO A 74 5.87 31.52 -6.85
CA PRO A 74 5.43 31.27 -5.48
C PRO A 74 4.28 32.18 -5.01
N ALA A 75 4.24 33.43 -5.49
CA ALA A 75 3.17 34.39 -5.20
C ALA A 75 2.74 35.09 -6.49
N SER A 76 1.49 35.55 -6.55
CA SER A 76 0.94 36.21 -7.75
C SER A 76 1.63 37.51 -8.15
N ASP A 77 2.23 38.19 -7.19
CA ASP A 77 2.98 39.44 -7.34
C ASP A 77 4.47 39.23 -7.70
N THR A 78 4.96 37.99 -7.66
CA THR A 78 6.34 37.67 -8.03
C THR A 78 6.46 37.25 -9.49
N PRO A 79 7.54 37.62 -10.22
CA PRO A 79 7.74 37.14 -11.57
C PRO A 79 7.99 35.62 -11.57
N PRO A 80 7.54 34.89 -12.61
CA PRO A 80 7.83 33.48 -12.77
C PRO A 80 9.33 33.24 -13.00
N ILE A 81 9.87 32.21 -12.40
CA ILE A 81 11.29 31.86 -12.42
C ILE A 81 11.43 30.48 -13.07
N ASP A 82 12.30 30.36 -14.07
CA ASP A 82 12.65 29.07 -14.64
C ASP A 82 13.63 28.33 -13.73
N LEU A 83 13.12 27.25 -13.08
CA LEU A 83 13.89 26.46 -12.13
C LEU A 83 15.08 25.73 -12.76
N LEU A 84 15.02 25.42 -14.06
CA LEU A 84 16.09 24.70 -14.75
C LEU A 84 17.32 25.59 -14.99
N LYS A 85 17.13 26.90 -15.11
CA LYS A 85 18.21 27.89 -15.28
C LYS A 85 18.91 28.29 -13.97
N LEU A 86 18.37 27.89 -12.81
CA LEU A 86 18.96 28.21 -11.51
C LEU A 86 20.15 27.31 -11.20
N SER A 87 21.19 27.90 -10.60
CA SER A 87 22.29 27.14 -9.98
C SER A 87 21.78 26.32 -8.77
N ASN A 88 22.53 25.28 -8.37
CA ASN A 88 22.17 24.49 -7.19
C ASN A 88 22.06 25.32 -5.89
N ALA A 89 22.89 26.33 -5.73
CA ALA A 89 22.83 27.26 -4.58
C ALA A 89 21.53 28.08 -4.59
N GLN A 90 21.09 28.56 -5.75
CA GLN A 90 19.82 29.29 -5.88
C GLN A 90 18.62 28.38 -5.67
N ARG A 91 18.63 27.13 -6.20
CA ARG A 91 17.55 26.15 -5.99
C ARG A 91 17.32 25.82 -4.52
N ARG A 92 18.38 25.81 -3.69
CA ARG A 92 18.26 25.58 -2.23
C ARG A 92 17.35 26.58 -1.54
N ASN A 93 17.27 27.82 -2.03
CA ASN A 93 16.38 28.84 -1.45
C ASN A 93 14.89 28.55 -1.67
N TYR A 94 14.58 27.76 -2.70
CA TYR A 94 13.20 27.35 -3.03
C TYR A 94 12.84 26.01 -2.39
N ARG A 95 13.79 25.05 -2.36
CA ARG A 95 13.57 23.72 -1.76
C ARG A 95 13.39 23.83 -0.26
N GLY A 96 12.32 23.26 0.28
CA GLY A 96 11.95 23.30 1.69
C GLY A 96 11.33 24.64 2.14
N GLY A 97 11.67 25.76 1.49
CA GLY A 97 11.16 27.09 1.82
C GLY A 97 9.90 27.47 1.06
N LYS A 98 9.90 27.31 -0.26
CA LYS A 98 8.79 27.70 -1.16
C LYS A 98 8.14 26.51 -1.85
N MET A 99 8.90 25.45 -2.07
CA MET A 99 8.44 24.15 -2.54
C MET A 99 8.88 23.08 -1.54
N ALA A 100 7.99 22.17 -1.16
CA ALA A 100 8.31 21.07 -0.28
C ALA A 100 7.85 19.74 -0.91
N MET A 101 8.51 18.65 -0.49
CA MET A 101 8.21 17.32 -0.99
C MET A 101 8.03 16.33 0.17
N ILE A 102 6.99 15.53 0.09
CA ILE A 102 6.77 14.35 0.92
C ILE A 102 7.16 13.15 0.05
N PHE A 103 8.16 12.39 0.49
CA PHE A 103 8.67 11.22 -0.22
C PHE A 103 7.85 9.97 0.08
N GLN A 104 7.93 8.99 -0.81
CA GLN A 104 7.14 7.76 -0.81
C GLN A 104 7.30 6.92 0.49
N GLU A 105 8.53 6.80 1.02
CA GLU A 105 8.81 5.96 2.19
C GLU A 105 9.24 6.80 3.41
N PRO A 106 8.42 6.90 4.47
CA PRO A 106 8.76 7.66 5.67
C PRO A 106 10.00 7.13 6.40
N MET A 107 10.20 5.80 6.40
CA MET A 107 11.32 5.16 7.10
C MET A 107 12.68 5.45 6.48
N SER A 108 12.74 5.61 5.15
CA SER A 108 13.97 5.95 4.43
C SER A 108 14.23 7.46 4.38
N SER A 109 13.17 8.27 4.56
CA SER A 109 13.23 9.73 4.44
C SER A 109 13.64 10.42 5.74
N LEU A 110 13.33 9.81 6.89
CA LEU A 110 13.74 10.31 8.20
C LEU A 110 15.05 9.66 8.65
N ASN A 111 15.98 10.47 9.19
CA ASN A 111 17.22 9.94 9.71
C ASN A 111 16.98 9.20 11.05
N PRO A 112 17.25 7.89 11.15
CA PRO A 112 16.93 7.09 12.33
C PRO A 112 17.77 7.42 13.57
N VAL A 113 18.91 8.12 13.42
CA VAL A 113 19.81 8.45 14.54
C VAL A 113 19.52 9.80 15.17
N TYR A 114 18.61 10.60 14.57
CA TYR A 114 18.14 11.87 15.14
C TYR A 114 16.69 11.79 15.59
N ASN A 115 16.37 12.47 16.69
CA ASN A 115 14.98 12.60 17.12
C ASN A 115 14.16 13.48 16.17
N ILE A 116 12.83 13.35 16.22
CA ILE A 116 11.93 14.07 15.31
C ILE A 116 11.97 15.58 15.52
N GLY A 117 12.16 16.03 16.78
CA GLY A 117 12.26 17.44 17.11
C GLY A 117 13.47 18.11 16.45
N PHE A 118 14.62 17.43 16.44
CA PHE A 118 15.82 17.92 15.76
C PHE A 118 15.55 18.08 14.25
N GLN A 119 15.01 17.07 13.60
CA GLN A 119 14.80 17.09 12.14
C GLN A 119 13.82 18.17 11.68
N ILE A 120 12.72 18.39 12.43
CA ILE A 120 11.77 19.47 12.12
C ILE A 120 12.41 20.85 12.38
N THR A 121 13.11 21.03 13.51
CA THR A 121 13.72 22.32 13.85
C THR A 121 14.89 22.66 12.94
N GLU A 122 15.64 21.67 12.45
CA GLU A 122 16.68 21.84 11.43
C GLU A 122 16.08 22.40 10.13
N ALA A 123 15.00 21.78 9.61
CA ALA A 123 14.31 22.25 8.42
C ALA A 123 13.82 23.72 8.57
N ILE A 124 13.26 24.08 9.73
CA ILE A 124 12.83 25.46 10.01
C ILE A 124 14.03 26.43 9.98
N ARG A 125 15.10 26.11 10.70
CA ARG A 125 16.27 27.00 10.84
C ARG A 125 17.10 27.13 9.56
N GLN A 126 17.02 26.16 8.67
CA GLN A 126 17.67 26.25 7.36
C GLN A 126 17.06 27.37 6.50
N HIS A 127 15.77 27.66 6.64
CA HIS A 127 15.04 28.62 5.80
C HIS A 127 14.60 29.89 6.54
N GLN A 128 14.61 29.87 7.88
CA GLN A 128 14.17 30.99 8.70
C GLN A 128 15.25 31.37 9.71
N LYS A 129 15.53 32.67 9.82
CA LYS A 129 16.44 33.21 10.81
C LYS A 129 15.76 33.32 12.19
N VAL A 130 15.54 32.19 12.84
CA VAL A 130 14.87 32.09 14.14
C VAL A 130 15.77 31.47 15.21
N SER A 131 15.53 31.80 16.48
CA SER A 131 16.24 31.17 17.60
C SER A 131 15.90 29.69 17.74
N PRO A 132 16.76 28.86 18.38
CA PRO A 132 16.45 27.47 18.65
C PRO A 132 15.16 27.27 19.45
N SER A 133 14.85 28.16 20.40
CA SER A 133 13.60 28.12 21.19
C SER A 133 12.38 28.41 20.32
N GLU A 134 12.46 29.38 19.43
CA GLU A 134 11.41 29.72 18.48
C GLU A 134 11.16 28.57 17.46
N ALA A 135 12.25 28.00 16.90
CA ALA A 135 12.13 26.85 16.01
C ALA A 135 11.44 25.65 16.70
N ARG A 136 11.74 25.42 17.98
CA ARG A 136 11.09 24.37 18.77
C ARG A 136 9.60 24.65 18.98
N ARG A 137 9.23 25.91 19.27
CA ARG A 137 7.83 26.34 19.40
C ARG A 137 7.07 26.10 18.10
N GLN A 138 7.66 26.49 16.96
CA GLN A 138 7.08 26.25 15.64
C GLN A 138 6.96 24.75 15.33
N ALA A 139 7.96 23.92 15.66
CA ALA A 139 7.90 22.48 15.47
C ALA A 139 6.73 21.86 16.24
N ILE A 140 6.51 22.26 17.51
CA ILE A 140 5.36 21.82 18.30
C ILE A 140 4.04 22.22 17.61
N ALA A 141 3.91 23.48 17.17
CA ALA A 141 2.71 23.95 16.47
C ALA A 141 2.43 23.14 15.20
N ARG A 142 3.49 22.76 14.42
CA ARG A 142 3.31 21.90 13.24
C ARG A 142 2.86 20.50 13.62
N LEU A 143 3.40 19.91 14.69
CA LEU A 143 2.97 18.59 15.18
C LEU A 143 1.52 18.59 15.68
N GLN A 144 1.05 19.69 16.27
CA GLN A 144 -0.35 19.87 16.65
C GLN A 144 -1.24 20.04 15.42
N GLU A 145 -0.82 20.82 14.42
CA GLU A 145 -1.53 21.04 13.18
C GLU A 145 -1.74 19.74 12.37
N VAL A 146 -0.74 18.86 12.33
CA VAL A 146 -0.89 17.52 11.73
C VAL A 146 -1.59 16.50 12.65
N ARG A 147 -2.17 16.95 13.76
CA ARG A 147 -2.91 16.13 14.73
C ARG A 147 -2.09 14.96 15.28
N LEU A 148 -0.78 15.16 15.43
CA LEU A 148 0.13 14.18 16.03
C LEU A 148 0.35 14.46 17.52
N LEU A 149 0.36 15.72 17.90
CA LEU A 149 0.23 16.19 19.27
C LEU A 149 -1.18 16.76 19.49
N PRO A 150 -1.83 16.50 20.62
CA PRO A 150 -3.10 17.15 20.97
C PRO A 150 -2.90 18.67 21.13
N SER A 151 -3.99 19.43 21.00
CA SER A 151 -3.98 20.86 21.32
C SER A 151 -3.72 21.09 22.81
N ASP A 152 -3.28 22.30 23.16
CA ASP A 152 -3.00 22.66 24.56
C ASP A 152 -4.24 22.52 25.44
N ASP A 153 -5.44 22.80 24.90
CA ASP A 153 -6.70 22.66 25.61
C ASP A 153 -6.99 21.19 25.96
N ILE A 154 -6.76 20.27 25.02
CA ILE A 154 -6.94 18.83 25.24
C ILE A 154 -5.93 18.32 26.27
N LEU A 155 -4.64 18.70 26.11
CA LEU A 155 -3.59 18.33 27.07
C LEU A 155 -3.89 18.84 28.48
N ARG A 156 -4.47 20.06 28.59
CA ARG A 156 -4.92 20.64 29.87
C ARG A 156 -6.07 19.84 30.48
N GLN A 157 -7.06 19.48 29.66
CA GLN A 157 -8.17 18.64 30.12
C GLN A 157 -7.69 17.26 30.61
N ASP A 158 -6.79 16.62 29.86
CA ASP A 158 -6.23 15.31 30.22
C ASP A 158 -5.47 15.41 31.57
N CYS A 159 -4.65 16.45 31.78
CA CYS A 159 -3.93 16.67 33.05
C CYS A 159 -4.89 16.86 34.24
N LEU A 160 -5.98 17.61 34.05
CA LEU A 160 -7.00 17.85 35.09
C LEU A 160 -7.87 16.64 35.35
N LEU A 161 -8.10 15.78 34.34
CA LEU A 161 -8.81 14.50 34.54
C LEU A 161 -7.97 13.48 35.31
N GLU A 162 -6.63 13.52 35.15
CA GLU A 162 -5.72 12.66 35.90
C GLU A 162 -5.57 13.12 37.36
N ASP A 163 -5.50 14.42 37.60
CA ASP A 163 -5.35 15.02 38.92
C ASP A 163 -5.95 16.43 38.96
N ASN A 164 -7.17 16.53 39.51
CA ASN A 164 -7.92 17.79 39.60
C ASN A 164 -7.39 18.75 40.67
N SER A 165 -6.37 18.36 41.45
CA SER A 165 -5.75 19.19 42.49
C SER A 165 -4.57 20.03 42.00
N LEU A 166 -4.16 19.89 40.72
CA LEU A 166 -3.01 20.58 40.15
C LEU A 166 -3.24 22.09 40.01
N SER A 167 -2.25 22.86 40.41
CA SER A 167 -2.21 24.29 40.12
C SER A 167 -1.99 24.54 38.63
N GLU A 168 -2.36 25.72 38.16
CA GLU A 168 -2.19 26.10 36.77
C GLU A 168 -0.72 26.05 36.32
N SER A 169 0.21 26.36 37.20
CA SER A 169 1.66 26.27 36.96
C SER A 169 2.09 24.80 36.74
N GLU A 170 1.59 23.87 37.56
CA GLU A 170 1.90 22.44 37.44
C GLU A 170 1.29 21.83 36.18
N VAL A 171 0.07 22.22 35.80
CA VAL A 171 -0.56 21.81 34.54
C VAL A 171 0.28 22.26 33.35
N ASN A 172 0.69 23.54 33.31
CA ASN A 172 1.52 24.07 32.24
C ASN A 172 2.90 23.39 32.19
N HIS A 173 3.49 23.06 33.34
CA HIS A 173 4.76 22.32 33.40
C HIS A 173 4.61 20.92 32.81
N ARG A 174 3.58 20.15 33.20
CA ARG A 174 3.30 18.81 32.64
C ARG A 174 3.06 18.84 31.13
N ILE A 175 2.28 19.80 30.63
CA ILE A 175 2.04 19.97 29.20
C ILE A 175 3.37 20.20 28.46
N ASN A 176 4.23 21.05 28.98
CA ASN A 176 5.54 21.33 28.38
C ASN A 176 6.47 20.12 28.40
N GLU A 177 6.45 19.33 29.48
CA GLU A 177 7.19 18.07 29.57
C GLU A 177 6.69 17.03 28.56
N GLN A 178 5.36 16.87 28.39
CA GLN A 178 4.79 15.95 27.39
C GLN A 178 5.19 16.37 25.96
N LYS A 179 5.10 17.66 25.63
CA LYS A 179 5.53 18.19 24.33
C LYS A 179 7.02 17.94 24.08
N ARG A 180 7.85 18.16 25.09
CA ARG A 180 9.29 17.91 25.01
C ARG A 180 9.61 16.43 24.82
N ALA A 181 9.00 15.57 25.62
CA ALA A 181 9.17 14.11 25.53
C ALA A 181 8.76 13.57 24.15
N PHE A 182 7.76 14.20 23.52
CA PHE A 182 7.35 13.83 22.17
C PHE A 182 8.41 14.22 21.13
N LEU A 183 8.96 15.42 21.20
CA LEU A 183 10.04 15.89 20.30
C LEU A 183 11.31 15.04 20.42
N GLU A 184 11.58 14.47 21.58
CA GLU A 184 12.75 13.63 21.87
C GLU A 184 12.59 12.19 21.33
N ARG A 185 11.42 11.79 20.81
CA ARG A 185 11.21 10.47 20.19
C ARG A 185 12.00 10.32 18.91
N TYR A 186 12.45 9.08 18.67
CA TYR A 186 13.13 8.69 17.45
C TYR A 186 12.15 8.06 16.45
N PRO A 187 12.45 8.08 15.14
CA PRO A 187 11.57 7.50 14.11
C PRO A 187 11.11 6.07 14.41
N HIS A 188 11.99 5.20 14.87
CA HIS A 188 11.68 3.79 15.18
C HIS A 188 10.67 3.60 16.35
N GLN A 189 10.38 4.65 17.12
CA GLN A 189 9.39 4.64 18.22
C GLN A 189 7.98 5.03 17.76
N LEU A 190 7.81 5.34 16.48
CA LEU A 190 6.56 5.83 15.90
C LEU A 190 5.97 4.80 14.94
N SER A 191 4.63 4.76 14.85
CA SER A 191 3.94 3.97 13.82
C SER A 191 4.09 4.59 12.43
N GLY A 192 3.82 3.84 11.36
CA GLY A 192 3.90 4.33 9.98
C GLY A 192 3.06 5.59 9.75
N GLY A 193 1.81 5.63 10.22
CA GLY A 193 0.97 6.81 10.11
C GLY A 193 1.44 8.01 10.96
N GLN A 194 2.12 7.76 12.09
CA GLN A 194 2.75 8.81 12.88
C GLN A 194 3.99 9.36 12.19
N LEU A 195 4.83 8.50 11.61
CA LEU A 195 5.99 8.92 10.81
C LEU A 195 5.57 9.76 9.60
N GLN A 196 4.50 9.36 8.92
CA GLN A 196 3.95 10.13 7.80
C GLN A 196 3.53 11.54 8.24
N ARG A 197 2.86 11.67 9.39
CA ARG A 197 2.49 12.99 9.93
C ARG A 197 3.71 13.83 10.33
N VAL A 198 4.80 13.21 10.82
CA VAL A 198 6.07 13.92 11.07
C VAL A 198 6.63 14.47 9.75
N MET A 199 6.63 13.68 8.68
CA MET A 199 7.07 14.14 7.36
C MET A 199 6.22 15.29 6.82
N ILE A 200 4.89 15.19 6.96
CA ILE A 200 3.98 16.28 6.59
C ILE A 200 4.31 17.53 7.40
N ALA A 201 4.46 17.43 8.74
CA ALA A 201 4.83 18.55 9.62
C ALA A 201 6.14 19.22 9.18
N MET A 202 7.14 18.42 8.81
CA MET A 202 8.42 18.90 8.30
C MET A 202 8.26 19.61 6.96
N ALA A 203 7.51 19.03 6.02
CA ALA A 203 7.27 19.61 4.69
C ALA A 203 6.54 20.97 4.77
N ILE A 204 5.51 21.09 5.64
CA ILE A 204 4.76 22.36 5.79
C ILE A 204 5.40 23.36 6.74
N SER A 205 6.54 23.05 7.34
CA SER A 205 7.16 23.88 8.40
C SER A 205 7.49 25.31 7.94
N CYS A 206 7.84 25.50 6.68
CA CYS A 206 8.20 26.79 6.09
C CYS A 206 7.10 27.44 5.25
N ASN A 207 5.85 26.98 5.32
CA ASN A 207 4.72 27.49 4.55
C ASN A 207 4.99 27.52 3.03
N PRO A 208 5.23 26.37 2.39
CA PRO A 208 5.51 26.31 0.96
C PRO A 208 4.29 26.74 0.14
N ALA A 209 4.52 27.33 -1.05
CA ALA A 209 3.48 27.65 -2.01
C ALA A 209 3.05 26.39 -2.81
N LEU A 210 3.98 25.43 -2.94
CA LEU A 210 3.74 24.13 -3.60
C LEU A 210 4.18 22.99 -2.70
N LEU A 211 3.27 22.03 -2.48
CA LEU A 211 3.55 20.75 -1.86
C LEU A 211 3.55 19.65 -2.93
N ILE A 212 4.62 18.89 -3.04
CA ILE A 212 4.69 17.67 -3.86
C ILE A 212 4.54 16.48 -2.92
N ALA A 213 3.50 15.69 -3.10
CA ALA A 213 3.23 14.50 -2.30
C ALA A 213 3.39 13.26 -3.20
N ASP A 214 4.53 12.58 -3.08
CA ASP A 214 4.85 11.39 -3.87
C ASP A 214 4.44 10.13 -3.11
N GLU A 215 3.31 9.56 -3.49
CA GLU A 215 2.67 8.39 -2.89
C GLU A 215 2.58 8.47 -1.35
N PRO A 216 1.99 9.54 -0.77
CA PRO A 216 2.08 9.81 0.66
C PRO A 216 1.30 8.84 1.54
N THR A 217 0.54 7.92 0.96
CA THR A 217 -0.31 6.96 1.69
C THR A 217 0.01 5.50 1.39
N THR A 218 1.06 5.23 0.61
CA THR A 218 1.52 3.87 0.31
C THR A 218 1.90 3.13 1.59
N ALA A 219 1.50 1.87 1.70
CA ALA A 219 1.70 0.99 2.87
C ALA A 219 0.96 1.43 4.18
N LEU A 220 -0.01 2.34 4.09
CA LEU A 220 -0.92 2.66 5.20
C LEU A 220 -2.23 1.87 5.09
N ASP A 221 -2.83 1.54 6.23
CA ASP A 221 -4.18 0.99 6.22
C ASP A 221 -5.23 2.03 5.80
N VAL A 222 -6.40 1.57 5.33
CA VAL A 222 -7.43 2.41 4.72
C VAL A 222 -7.92 3.53 5.65
N THR A 223 -7.99 3.28 6.96
CA THR A 223 -8.45 4.27 7.93
C THR A 223 -7.42 5.38 8.17
N VAL A 224 -6.14 5.00 8.28
CA VAL A 224 -5.02 5.96 8.39
C VAL A 224 -4.85 6.71 7.07
N GLN A 225 -4.93 6.03 5.92
CA GLN A 225 -4.89 6.64 4.59
C GLN A 225 -5.93 7.75 4.47
N LYS A 226 -7.22 7.47 4.75
CA LYS A 226 -8.29 8.47 4.70
C LYS A 226 -8.01 9.67 5.62
N THR A 227 -7.47 9.41 6.81
CA THR A 227 -7.11 10.48 7.76
C THR A 227 -5.99 11.37 7.23
N ILE A 228 -4.96 10.80 6.57
CA ILE A 228 -3.84 11.55 5.96
C ILE A 228 -4.32 12.35 4.75
N LEU A 229 -5.17 11.77 3.89
CA LEU A 229 -5.71 12.47 2.73
C LEU A 229 -6.55 13.69 3.13
N ASN A 230 -7.45 13.53 4.11
CA ASN A 230 -8.22 14.63 4.66
C ASN A 230 -7.31 15.70 5.28
N LEU A 231 -6.27 15.30 6.03
CA LEU A 231 -5.30 16.22 6.61
C LEU A 231 -4.59 17.06 5.53
N LEU A 232 -4.09 16.41 4.46
CA LEU A 232 -3.42 17.12 3.35
C LEU A 232 -4.37 18.11 2.67
N ARG A 233 -5.61 17.72 2.40
CA ARG A 233 -6.62 18.60 1.82
C ARG A 233 -6.93 19.79 2.72
N ASP A 234 -7.19 19.54 4.04
CA ASP A 234 -7.45 20.59 5.02
C ASP A 234 -6.29 21.61 5.08
N LEU A 235 -5.04 21.10 5.09
CA LEU A 235 -3.84 21.93 5.11
C LEU A 235 -3.67 22.77 3.84
N CYS A 236 -3.91 22.19 2.66
CA CYS A 236 -3.84 22.91 1.39
C CYS A 236 -4.88 24.03 1.34
N GLN A 237 -6.11 23.76 1.73
CA GLN A 237 -7.20 24.76 1.77
C GLN A 237 -6.92 25.86 2.80
N ALA A 238 -6.55 25.51 4.03
CA ALA A 238 -6.30 26.47 5.10
C ALA A 238 -5.14 27.43 4.80
N ARG A 239 -4.14 26.99 4.02
CA ARG A 239 -2.93 27.75 3.72
C ARG A 239 -2.90 28.35 2.30
N GLY A 240 -3.91 28.07 1.47
CA GLY A 240 -3.91 28.43 0.05
C GLY A 240 -2.77 27.80 -0.74
N MET A 241 -2.31 26.63 -0.32
CA MET A 241 -1.18 25.90 -0.88
C MET A 241 -1.62 25.05 -2.06
N SER A 242 -0.86 25.07 -3.16
CA SER A 242 -1.09 24.17 -4.28
C SER A 242 -0.42 22.83 -4.03
N MET A 243 -0.96 21.75 -4.60
CA MET A 243 -0.41 20.41 -4.41
C MET A 243 -0.26 19.65 -5.74
N LEU A 244 0.90 19.00 -5.92
CA LEU A 244 1.08 17.91 -6.88
C LEU A 244 0.95 16.61 -6.10
N PHE A 245 -0.13 15.87 -6.33
CA PHE A 245 -0.41 14.61 -5.65
C PHE A 245 -0.15 13.43 -6.58
N ILE A 246 0.88 12.65 -6.28
CA ILE A 246 1.29 11.50 -7.09
C ILE A 246 0.81 10.22 -6.42
N THR A 247 0.16 9.35 -7.19
CA THR A 247 -0.25 8.02 -6.75
C THR A 247 -0.53 7.11 -7.95
N HIS A 248 -0.55 5.82 -7.72
CA HIS A 248 -1.03 4.83 -8.69
C HIS A 248 -2.52 4.50 -8.48
N ASP A 249 -3.15 4.97 -7.38
CA ASP A 249 -4.56 4.69 -7.06
C ASP A 249 -5.46 5.86 -7.48
N LEU A 250 -6.22 5.63 -8.57
CA LEU A 250 -7.20 6.58 -9.08
C LEU A 250 -8.32 6.90 -8.08
N GLY A 251 -8.72 5.97 -7.22
CA GLY A 251 -9.74 6.23 -6.21
C GLY A 251 -9.28 7.24 -5.15
N VAL A 252 -8.00 7.23 -4.82
CA VAL A 252 -7.39 8.21 -3.92
C VAL A 252 -7.35 9.60 -4.55
N VAL A 253 -7.00 9.66 -5.86
CA VAL A 253 -6.99 10.93 -6.60
C VAL A 253 -8.41 11.50 -6.71
N ALA A 254 -9.41 10.65 -6.90
CA ALA A 254 -10.81 11.06 -6.94
C ALA A 254 -11.23 11.84 -5.68
N GLU A 255 -10.68 11.50 -4.52
CA GLU A 255 -11.01 12.16 -3.24
C GLU A 255 -10.20 13.44 -2.96
N THR A 256 -9.04 13.62 -3.63
CA THR A 256 -8.07 14.65 -3.22
C THR A 256 -7.77 15.69 -4.28
N ALA A 257 -7.93 15.39 -5.57
CA ALA A 257 -7.51 16.25 -6.66
C ALA A 257 -8.66 17.03 -7.31
N ASP A 258 -8.35 18.22 -7.85
CA ASP A 258 -9.26 19.03 -8.67
C ASP A 258 -9.12 18.67 -10.15
N GLN A 259 -7.89 18.36 -10.56
CA GLN A 259 -7.51 17.97 -11.92
C GLN A 259 -6.64 16.72 -11.88
N VAL A 260 -6.64 15.96 -12.96
CA VAL A 260 -5.86 14.73 -13.11
C VAL A 260 -5.05 14.77 -14.40
N ALA A 261 -3.82 14.32 -14.33
CA ALA A 261 -2.94 14.05 -15.46
C ALA A 261 -2.51 12.59 -15.41
N VAL A 262 -2.74 11.85 -16.48
CA VAL A 262 -2.46 10.41 -16.59
C VAL A 262 -1.15 10.22 -17.35
N MET A 263 -0.17 9.55 -16.71
CA MET A 263 1.13 9.24 -17.32
C MET A 263 1.22 7.78 -17.73
N TYR A 264 1.71 7.55 -18.93
CA TYR A 264 2.01 6.23 -19.48
C TYR A 264 3.33 6.27 -20.25
N GLN A 265 4.29 5.40 -19.91
CA GLN A 265 5.60 5.29 -20.58
C GLN A 265 6.28 6.65 -20.83
N GLY A 266 6.34 7.49 -19.80
CA GLY A 266 6.99 8.80 -19.85
C GLY A 266 6.19 9.91 -20.50
N ASN A 267 5.01 9.64 -21.07
CA ASN A 267 4.15 10.62 -21.75
C ASN A 267 2.91 10.96 -20.88
N LEU A 268 2.41 12.18 -21.00
CA LEU A 268 1.06 12.51 -20.56
C LEU A 268 0.07 12.13 -21.65
N VAL A 269 -0.76 11.12 -21.37
CA VAL A 269 -1.70 10.56 -22.36
C VAL A 269 -3.09 11.16 -22.27
N GLU A 270 -3.47 11.64 -21.09
CA GLU A 270 -4.76 12.29 -20.86
C GLU A 270 -4.66 13.24 -19.67
N SER A 271 -5.35 14.39 -19.72
CA SER A 271 -5.45 15.34 -18.61
C SER A 271 -6.77 16.09 -18.65
N GLY A 272 -7.30 16.42 -17.48
CA GLY A 272 -8.56 17.13 -17.37
C GLY A 272 -9.07 17.25 -15.94
N ARG A 273 -10.29 17.80 -15.81
CA ARG A 273 -10.99 17.80 -14.52
C ARG A 273 -11.30 16.37 -14.08
N ILE A 274 -11.26 16.15 -12.79
CA ILE A 274 -11.47 14.81 -12.22
C ILE A 274 -12.75 14.16 -12.73
N HIS A 275 -13.87 14.91 -12.76
CA HIS A 275 -15.16 14.40 -13.26
C HIS A 275 -15.04 13.85 -14.69
N SER A 276 -14.42 14.59 -15.61
CA SER A 276 -14.32 14.20 -17.02
C SER A 276 -13.52 12.92 -17.20
N ILE A 277 -12.35 12.82 -16.53
CA ILE A 277 -11.48 11.65 -16.62
C ILE A 277 -12.14 10.37 -16.07
N PHE A 278 -13.00 10.51 -15.06
CA PHE A 278 -13.64 9.35 -14.44
C PHE A 278 -14.96 8.93 -15.10
N THR A 279 -15.71 9.88 -15.70
CA THR A 279 -17.00 9.58 -16.34
C THR A 279 -16.89 9.31 -17.82
N ASP A 280 -15.95 9.97 -18.52
CA ASP A 280 -15.76 9.85 -19.96
C ASP A 280 -14.28 9.86 -20.34
N PRO A 281 -13.48 8.85 -19.89
CA PRO A 281 -12.08 8.71 -20.26
C PRO A 281 -11.96 8.48 -21.77
N GLN A 282 -11.06 9.22 -22.43
CA GLN A 282 -10.87 9.10 -23.87
C GLN A 282 -9.76 8.10 -24.21
N HIS A 283 -8.64 8.18 -23.50
CA HIS A 283 -7.49 7.36 -23.82
C HIS A 283 -7.68 5.89 -23.34
N PRO A 284 -7.37 4.87 -24.17
CA PRO A 284 -7.55 3.46 -23.81
C PRO A 284 -6.80 3.03 -22.56
N TYR A 285 -5.62 3.56 -22.33
CA TYR A 285 -4.86 3.32 -21.10
C TYR A 285 -5.63 3.78 -19.86
N THR A 286 -6.23 4.98 -19.91
CA THR A 286 -7.06 5.50 -18.81
C THR A 286 -8.27 4.61 -18.55
N LYS A 287 -8.95 4.16 -19.63
CA LYS A 287 -10.07 3.20 -19.56
C LYS A 287 -9.64 1.89 -18.90
N GLY A 288 -8.51 1.34 -19.33
CA GLY A 288 -7.93 0.13 -18.75
C GLY A 288 -7.59 0.30 -17.27
N LEU A 289 -6.92 1.40 -16.90
CA LEU A 289 -6.53 1.69 -15.53
C LEU A 289 -7.74 1.82 -14.59
N LEU A 290 -8.85 2.42 -15.06
CA LEU A 290 -10.11 2.51 -14.31
C LEU A 290 -10.83 1.17 -14.20
N ALA A 291 -10.74 0.32 -15.23
CA ALA A 291 -11.39 -1.00 -15.26
C ALA A 291 -10.65 -2.07 -14.44
N CYS A 292 -9.33 -1.98 -14.32
CA CYS A 292 -8.51 -2.96 -13.58
C CYS A 292 -8.80 -2.99 -12.07
N ARG A 293 -9.42 -1.95 -11.52
CA ARG A 293 -9.67 -1.85 -10.08
C ARG A 293 -10.90 -2.64 -9.68
N PRO A 294 -10.81 -3.55 -8.69
CA PRO A 294 -11.99 -4.21 -8.14
C PRO A 294 -12.96 -3.18 -7.55
N ARG A 295 -14.25 -3.30 -7.87
CA ARG A 295 -15.31 -2.42 -7.36
C ARG A 295 -16.20 -3.13 -6.36
N LEU A 296 -16.73 -2.38 -5.39
CA LEU A 296 -17.64 -2.95 -4.38
C LEU A 296 -19.04 -3.23 -4.91
N ASP A 297 -19.47 -2.54 -5.95
CA ASP A 297 -20.80 -2.66 -6.58
C ASP A 297 -20.88 -3.78 -7.62
N GLN A 298 -19.75 -4.34 -8.05
CA GLN A 298 -19.66 -5.35 -9.09
C GLN A 298 -19.12 -6.68 -8.54
N THR A 299 -19.63 -7.78 -9.11
CA THR A 299 -19.09 -9.13 -8.90
C THR A 299 -18.56 -9.63 -10.23
N LEU A 300 -17.24 -9.62 -10.36
CA LEU A 300 -16.54 -10.04 -11.58
C LEU A 300 -15.88 -11.40 -11.34
N ALA A 301 -16.01 -12.31 -12.30
CA ALA A 301 -15.25 -13.56 -12.27
C ALA A 301 -13.76 -13.31 -12.54
N TYR A 302 -13.45 -12.33 -13.37
CA TYR A 302 -12.11 -11.96 -13.82
C TYR A 302 -11.96 -10.44 -13.90
N LEU A 303 -10.83 -9.89 -13.47
CA LEU A 303 -10.56 -8.45 -13.57
C LEU A 303 -10.02 -8.11 -14.96
N PRO A 304 -10.56 -7.09 -15.64
CA PRO A 304 -9.92 -6.55 -16.84
C PRO A 304 -8.49 -6.10 -16.54
N THR A 305 -7.63 -6.14 -17.53
CA THR A 305 -6.25 -5.68 -17.46
C THR A 305 -6.00 -4.57 -18.49
N VAL A 306 -4.97 -3.75 -18.29
CA VAL A 306 -4.65 -2.68 -19.26
C VAL A 306 -4.36 -3.24 -20.65
N SER A 307 -3.78 -4.44 -20.75
CA SER A 307 -3.53 -5.12 -22.03
C SER A 307 -4.80 -5.46 -22.82
N ASP A 308 -5.96 -5.53 -22.16
CA ASP A 308 -7.24 -5.80 -22.85
C ASP A 308 -7.72 -4.58 -23.65
N PHE A 309 -7.22 -3.38 -23.31
CA PHE A 309 -7.56 -2.11 -23.95
C PHE A 309 -6.50 -1.61 -24.94
N LEU A 310 -5.27 -2.16 -24.89
CA LEU A 310 -4.16 -1.79 -25.76
C LEU A 310 -3.81 -2.95 -26.70
N THR A 311 -3.42 -2.64 -27.94
CA THR A 311 -2.79 -3.62 -28.84
C THR A 311 -1.33 -3.86 -28.43
N GLY A 312 -0.72 -4.99 -28.89
CA GLY A 312 0.66 -5.33 -28.57
C GLY A 312 1.72 -4.27 -28.93
N ASP A 313 1.38 -3.35 -29.85
CA ASP A 313 2.21 -2.21 -30.24
C ASP A 313 1.85 -0.92 -29.49
N GLY A 314 1.04 -0.99 -28.42
CA GLY A 314 0.58 0.19 -27.66
C GLY A 314 -0.44 1.05 -28.41
N GLN A 315 -0.91 0.62 -29.59
CA GLN A 315 -1.95 1.27 -30.35
C GLN A 315 -3.33 0.86 -29.86
N VAL A 316 -4.32 1.72 -30.11
CA VAL A 316 -5.72 1.50 -29.71
C VAL A 316 -6.30 0.27 -30.42
N LYS A 317 -6.83 -0.70 -29.70
CA LYS A 317 -7.73 -1.70 -30.29
C LYS A 317 -8.98 -0.96 -30.82
N THR A 318 -9.12 -0.90 -32.14
CA THR A 318 -10.24 -0.25 -32.84
C THR A 318 -11.59 -0.99 -32.71
N ALA A 319 -11.62 -2.15 -32.09
CA ALA A 319 -12.86 -2.77 -31.66
C ALA A 319 -13.23 -2.16 -30.29
N ASN A 320 -14.31 -1.35 -30.25
CA ASN A 320 -15.07 -1.22 -29.03
C ASN A 320 -15.23 -2.64 -28.48
N PRO A 321 -14.63 -3.02 -27.35
CA PRO A 321 -15.23 -4.06 -26.57
C PRO A 321 -16.48 -3.37 -26.02
N THR A 322 -17.58 -3.40 -26.75
CA THR A 322 -18.84 -3.63 -26.11
C THR A 322 -18.52 -4.89 -25.32
N LEU A 323 -18.01 -4.70 -24.10
CA LEU A 323 -18.15 -5.65 -23.04
C LEU A 323 -19.66 -5.90 -22.98
N GLN A 324 -20.14 -6.73 -23.92
CA GLN A 324 -21.32 -7.50 -23.68
C GLN A 324 -20.93 -8.28 -22.43
N TRP A 325 -21.35 -7.74 -21.34
CA TRP A 325 -21.46 -8.38 -20.06
C TRP A 325 -22.45 -9.54 -20.25
N GLN A 326 -22.05 -10.50 -21.11
CA GLN A 326 -22.64 -11.81 -21.07
C GLN A 326 -22.23 -12.33 -19.71
N ASP A 327 -23.22 -12.31 -18.84
CA ASP A 327 -23.40 -13.32 -17.82
C ASP A 327 -23.20 -14.67 -18.54
N THR A 328 -21.93 -15.01 -18.83
CA THR A 328 -21.58 -16.37 -19.22
C THR A 328 -21.78 -17.11 -17.93
N GLY A 329 -22.93 -17.74 -17.82
CA GLY A 329 -23.35 -18.63 -16.76
C GLY A 329 -22.47 -19.89 -16.58
N ILE A 330 -21.14 -19.65 -16.53
CA ILE A 330 -20.11 -20.47 -15.92
C ILE A 330 -19.66 -19.71 -14.64
N GLY A 331 -20.63 -19.07 -13.98
CA GLY A 331 -20.54 -18.91 -12.56
C GLY A 331 -20.67 -20.32 -11.98
N ARG A 332 -19.75 -20.75 -11.11
CA ARG A 332 -20.24 -21.55 -10.01
C ARG A 332 -21.50 -20.81 -9.55
N GLU A 333 -22.69 -21.35 -9.84
CA GLU A 333 -23.88 -21.01 -9.10
C GLU A 333 -23.39 -21.02 -7.66
N SER A 334 -23.33 -19.85 -7.06
CA SER A 334 -23.42 -19.74 -5.62
C SER A 334 -24.77 -20.39 -5.34
N ALA A 335 -24.74 -21.73 -5.20
CA ALA A 335 -25.85 -22.44 -4.69
C ALA A 335 -26.30 -21.64 -3.48
N ASP A 336 -27.50 -21.10 -3.57
CA ASP A 336 -28.25 -20.60 -2.44
C ASP A 336 -28.26 -21.70 -1.41
N HIS A 337 -27.22 -21.76 -0.58
CA HIS A 337 -27.09 -22.72 0.52
C HIS A 337 -28.12 -22.49 1.63
N ASP A 338 -28.97 -21.48 1.49
CA ASP A 338 -30.02 -21.22 2.47
C ASP A 338 -31.43 -21.73 2.07
N ASN A 339 -31.67 -22.23 0.82
CA ASN A 339 -33.00 -22.65 0.42
C ASN A 339 -33.14 -24.09 -0.12
N MET A 340 -32.07 -24.91 -0.07
CA MET A 340 -32.22 -26.37 -0.32
C MET A 340 -31.76 -27.15 0.91
N ARG A 341 -32.38 -26.97 2.05
CA ARG A 341 -32.44 -27.97 3.11
C ARG A 341 -33.65 -28.92 2.85
N GLY A 342 -33.51 -29.74 1.84
CA GLY A 342 -34.29 -30.91 1.58
C GLY A 342 -33.32 -32.07 1.36
N GLU A 343 -33.14 -32.88 2.40
CA GLU A 343 -32.72 -34.27 2.39
C GLU A 343 -31.68 -34.75 1.36
N ASP A 344 -30.39 -34.28 1.48
CA ASP A 344 -29.19 -35.10 1.25
C ASP A 344 -27.94 -34.38 1.84
N SER A 345 -27.81 -34.41 3.17
CA SER A 345 -26.74 -33.76 3.91
C SER A 345 -25.52 -34.67 4.11
N SER A 346 -24.85 -35.10 3.02
CA SER A 346 -23.64 -35.93 3.14
C SER A 346 -22.37 -35.38 2.48
N LEU A 347 -22.35 -34.11 2.00
CA LEU A 347 -21.14 -33.48 1.44
C LEU A 347 -20.86 -32.08 2.03
N VAL A 348 -20.94 -31.95 3.34
CA VAL A 348 -20.25 -30.83 4.01
C VAL A 348 -18.75 -31.15 3.92
N SER A 349 -18.04 -30.49 3.02
CA SER A 349 -16.59 -30.70 2.85
C SER A 349 -15.89 -30.50 4.18
N ALA A 350 -15.19 -31.53 4.67
CA ALA A 350 -14.49 -31.48 5.95
C ALA A 350 -13.52 -30.27 5.95
N PRO A 351 -13.44 -29.51 7.06
CA PRO A 351 -12.56 -28.35 7.14
C PRO A 351 -11.10 -28.76 6.95
N LEU A 352 -10.36 -27.99 6.13
CA LEU A 352 -8.92 -28.19 5.95
C LEU A 352 -8.14 -27.68 7.14
N LEU A 353 -8.53 -26.50 7.66
CA LEU A 353 -7.91 -25.86 8.82
C LEU A 353 -8.99 -25.52 9.85
N THR A 354 -8.76 -25.91 11.10
CA THR A 354 -9.61 -25.52 12.25
C THR A 354 -8.74 -24.92 13.35
N VAL A 355 -9.12 -23.75 13.80
CA VAL A 355 -8.46 -23.03 14.90
C VAL A 355 -9.43 -22.90 16.06
N GLN A 356 -8.98 -23.25 17.28
CA GLN A 356 -9.80 -23.24 18.47
C GLN A 356 -9.11 -22.44 19.59
N ASN A 357 -9.76 -21.38 20.06
CA ASN A 357 -9.35 -20.52 21.17
C ASN A 357 -7.86 -20.12 21.15
N LEU A 358 -7.36 -19.73 19.96
CA LEU A 358 -5.95 -19.44 19.74
C LEU A 358 -5.54 -18.13 20.40
N GLN A 359 -4.47 -18.17 21.22
CA GLN A 359 -3.89 -17.00 21.87
C GLN A 359 -2.40 -16.90 21.55
N VAL A 360 -1.97 -15.73 21.10
CA VAL A 360 -0.57 -15.43 20.78
C VAL A 360 -0.17 -14.12 21.40
N GLY A 361 0.88 -14.13 22.20
CA GLY A 361 1.37 -12.94 22.89
C GLY A 361 2.88 -12.86 22.89
N PHE A 362 3.36 -11.62 22.97
CA PHE A 362 4.79 -11.30 23.08
C PHE A 362 5.10 -10.79 24.48
N PRO A 363 6.17 -11.30 25.15
CA PRO A 363 6.50 -10.89 26.50
C PRO A 363 6.97 -9.43 26.54
N LEU A 364 6.35 -8.63 27.40
CA LEU A 364 6.82 -7.29 27.73
C LEU A 364 7.88 -7.41 28.82
N ARG A 365 9.12 -7.01 28.52
CA ARG A 365 10.24 -7.08 29.47
C ARG A 365 10.00 -6.08 30.62
N GLY A 366 9.93 -6.58 31.86
CA GLY A 366 10.02 -5.75 33.06
C GLY A 366 11.47 -5.36 33.39
N ILE A 367 11.64 -4.41 34.30
CA ILE A 367 12.94 -3.85 34.71
C ILE A 367 13.91 -4.93 35.23
N PHE A 368 13.45 -6.10 35.65
CA PHE A 368 14.26 -7.23 36.16
C PHE A 368 14.24 -8.47 35.25
N GLY A 369 13.96 -8.30 33.95
CA GLY A 369 14.14 -9.40 32.97
C GLY A 369 13.07 -10.50 32.96
N GLN A 370 12.17 -10.56 33.95
CA GLN A 370 11.05 -11.50 33.92
C GLN A 370 9.84 -10.91 33.20
N PRO A 371 9.15 -11.66 32.31
CA PRO A 371 7.97 -11.18 31.62
C PRO A 371 6.81 -11.03 32.63
N LYS A 372 6.52 -9.80 33.06
CA LYS A 372 5.38 -9.53 33.94
C LYS A 372 4.03 -9.46 33.21
N ARG A 373 4.03 -9.18 31.91
CA ARG A 373 2.83 -9.03 31.06
C ARG A 373 3.12 -9.47 29.66
N TYR A 374 2.08 -9.93 28.94
CA TYR A 374 2.13 -10.23 27.51
C TYR A 374 1.34 -9.18 26.74
N PHE A 375 1.90 -8.69 25.65
CA PHE A 375 1.12 -8.00 24.63
C PHE A 375 0.43 -9.07 23.78
N MET A 376 -0.90 -9.16 23.89
CA MET A 376 -1.70 -10.15 23.18
C MET A 376 -1.98 -9.68 21.75
N ALA A 377 -1.26 -10.25 20.80
CA ALA A 377 -1.46 -9.96 19.37
C ALA A 377 -2.64 -10.73 18.77
N VAL A 378 -2.94 -11.92 19.32
CA VAL A 378 -4.12 -12.74 19.00
C VAL A 378 -4.71 -13.21 20.31
N ASN A 379 -6.02 -13.03 20.51
CA ASN A 379 -6.66 -13.23 21.80
C ASN A 379 -7.95 -14.04 21.71
N GLY A 380 -7.82 -15.37 21.78
CA GLY A 380 -8.96 -16.29 21.89
C GLY A 380 -9.79 -16.42 20.62
N ILE A 381 -9.14 -16.52 19.44
CA ILE A 381 -9.85 -16.65 18.16
C ILE A 381 -10.16 -18.11 17.80
N SER A 382 -11.32 -18.32 17.18
CA SER A 382 -11.76 -19.63 16.66
C SER A 382 -12.40 -19.45 15.30
N PHE A 383 -11.98 -20.25 14.30
CA PHE A 383 -12.53 -20.23 12.95
C PHE A 383 -12.15 -21.51 12.18
N THR A 384 -12.80 -21.71 11.03
CA THR A 384 -12.54 -22.82 10.13
C THR A 384 -12.29 -22.31 8.71
N VAL A 385 -11.47 -23.04 7.94
CA VAL A 385 -11.25 -22.83 6.49
C VAL A 385 -11.51 -24.15 5.80
N TYR A 386 -12.33 -24.13 4.75
CA TYR A 386 -12.71 -25.31 3.98
C TYR A 386 -11.77 -25.53 2.79
N ARG A 387 -11.77 -26.76 2.24
CA ARG A 387 -10.96 -27.08 1.07
C ARG A 387 -11.43 -26.31 -0.16
N GLY A 388 -10.48 -25.75 -0.91
CA GLY A 388 -10.77 -24.95 -2.11
C GLY A 388 -11.34 -23.55 -1.82
N GLU A 389 -11.51 -23.17 -0.53
CA GLU A 389 -12.02 -21.86 -0.10
C GLU A 389 -10.91 -20.81 -0.08
N THR A 390 -11.25 -19.58 -0.42
CA THR A 390 -10.46 -18.40 -0.09
C THR A 390 -11.09 -17.64 1.09
N LEU A 391 -10.44 -17.69 2.26
CA LEU A 391 -10.82 -16.89 3.41
C LEU A 391 -10.06 -15.55 3.39
N GLY A 392 -10.75 -14.44 3.16
CA GLY A 392 -10.20 -13.09 3.28
C GLY A 392 -10.02 -12.69 4.73
N LEU A 393 -8.87 -12.11 5.07
CA LEU A 393 -8.56 -11.62 6.41
C LEU A 393 -8.26 -10.12 6.35
N VAL A 394 -9.13 -9.31 6.95
CA VAL A 394 -9.07 -7.85 6.92
C VAL A 394 -9.01 -7.25 8.32
N GLY A 395 -8.56 -6.01 8.43
CA GLY A 395 -8.48 -5.22 9.67
C GLY A 395 -7.35 -4.20 9.61
N GLU A 396 -7.31 -3.28 10.57
CA GLU A 396 -6.28 -2.23 10.65
C GLU A 396 -4.88 -2.81 10.84
N SER A 397 -3.86 -2.00 10.53
CA SER A 397 -2.45 -2.38 10.77
C SER A 397 -2.21 -2.65 12.26
N GLY A 398 -1.46 -3.73 12.56
CA GLY A 398 -1.20 -4.11 13.95
C GLY A 398 -2.33 -4.87 14.67
N CYS A 399 -3.48 -5.16 14.04
CA CYS A 399 -4.56 -5.93 14.67
C CYS A 399 -4.26 -7.44 14.84
N GLY A 400 -3.11 -7.94 14.37
CA GLY A 400 -2.65 -9.32 14.57
C GLY A 400 -2.69 -10.25 13.36
N LYS A 401 -3.06 -9.80 12.15
CA LYS A 401 -3.18 -10.61 10.91
C LYS A 401 -1.92 -11.41 10.58
N SER A 402 -0.79 -10.74 10.41
CA SER A 402 0.49 -11.40 10.09
C SER A 402 1.01 -12.27 11.24
N THR A 403 0.70 -11.93 12.50
CA THR A 403 0.99 -12.78 13.66
C THR A 403 0.19 -14.07 13.59
N LEU A 404 -1.10 -13.99 13.27
CA LEU A 404 -1.96 -15.15 13.05
C LEU A 404 -1.40 -16.03 11.92
N ALA A 405 -1.12 -15.44 10.75
CA ALA A 405 -0.55 -16.14 9.60
C ALA A 405 0.73 -16.94 9.95
N ARG A 406 1.66 -16.29 10.62
CA ARG A 406 2.92 -16.92 11.07
C ARG A 406 2.69 -18.02 12.11
N THR A 407 1.67 -17.86 12.97
CA THR A 407 1.32 -18.89 13.98
C THR A 407 0.70 -20.12 13.33
N LEU A 408 -0.17 -19.96 12.34
CA LEU A 408 -0.75 -21.07 11.56
C LEU A 408 0.34 -21.90 10.88
N LEU A 409 1.37 -21.27 10.34
CA LEU A 409 2.54 -21.93 9.73
C LEU A 409 3.56 -22.45 10.75
N LYS A 410 3.26 -22.35 12.05
CA LYS A 410 4.18 -22.75 13.13
C LYS A 410 5.53 -22.04 13.06
N LEU A 411 5.57 -20.78 12.63
CA LEU A 411 6.72 -19.90 12.73
C LEU A 411 6.75 -19.18 14.09
N ILE A 412 5.57 -18.99 14.70
CA ILE A 412 5.37 -18.49 16.06
C ILE A 412 4.60 -19.55 16.84
N SER A 413 5.01 -19.83 18.07
CA SER A 413 4.30 -20.75 18.94
C SER A 413 3.15 -20.02 19.66
N PRO A 414 1.93 -20.57 19.69
CA PRO A 414 0.84 -20.01 20.48
C PRO A 414 1.09 -20.20 21.99
N LEU A 415 0.51 -19.32 22.80
CA LEU A 415 0.46 -19.46 24.26
C LEU A 415 -0.61 -20.48 24.67
N HIS A 416 -1.79 -20.37 24.05
CA HIS A 416 -2.94 -21.26 24.29
C HIS A 416 -3.71 -21.51 22.99
N GLY A 417 -4.60 -22.53 23.02
CA GLY A 417 -5.45 -22.91 21.90
C GLY A 417 -4.90 -24.06 21.08
N GLN A 418 -5.66 -24.46 20.07
CA GLN A 418 -5.33 -25.61 19.22
C GLN A 418 -5.49 -25.28 17.73
N ILE A 419 -4.64 -25.89 16.91
CA ILE A 419 -4.66 -25.76 15.45
C ILE A 419 -4.73 -27.17 14.88
N PHE A 420 -5.76 -27.43 14.08
CA PHE A 420 -5.94 -28.69 13.37
C PHE A 420 -5.78 -28.47 11.88
N PHE A 421 -5.01 -29.31 11.21
CA PHE A 421 -4.84 -29.30 9.77
C PHE A 421 -5.17 -30.69 9.21
N SER A 422 -6.11 -30.78 8.27
CA SER A 422 -6.64 -32.05 7.75
C SER A 422 -7.08 -33.01 8.87
N GLY A 423 -7.69 -32.49 9.94
CA GLY A 423 -8.15 -33.26 11.10
C GLY A 423 -7.09 -33.57 12.15
N GLU A 424 -5.81 -33.36 11.89
CA GLU A 424 -4.74 -33.65 12.84
C GLU A 424 -4.36 -32.39 13.66
N ASN A 425 -4.20 -32.55 14.98
CA ASN A 425 -3.75 -31.46 15.85
C ASN A 425 -2.25 -31.20 15.65
N ILE A 426 -1.92 -30.08 15.02
CA ILE A 426 -0.57 -29.68 14.68
C ILE A 426 0.08 -28.73 15.71
N THR A 427 -0.64 -28.36 16.78
CA THR A 427 -0.27 -27.28 17.73
C THR A 427 1.12 -27.46 18.31
N HIS A 428 1.53 -28.69 18.59
CA HIS A 428 2.84 -29.00 19.22
C HIS A 428 3.80 -29.73 18.29
N TRP A 429 3.51 -29.80 16.98
CA TRP A 429 4.41 -30.49 16.04
C TRP A 429 5.76 -29.80 15.94
N GLN A 430 6.83 -30.65 15.91
CA GLN A 430 8.24 -30.23 15.79
C GLN A 430 9.01 -31.20 14.87
N GLY A 431 10.23 -30.83 14.53
CA GLY A 431 11.17 -31.70 13.81
C GLY A 431 10.63 -32.21 12.46
N LYS A 432 10.71 -33.53 12.22
CA LYS A 432 10.34 -34.15 10.95
C LYS A 432 8.84 -33.98 10.60
N ARG A 433 7.94 -34.00 11.61
CA ARG A 433 6.50 -33.82 11.38
C ARG A 433 6.20 -32.40 10.90
N LEU A 434 6.80 -31.40 11.57
CA LEU A 434 6.66 -29.99 11.15
C LEU A 434 7.24 -29.74 9.75
N ARG A 435 8.37 -30.40 9.41
CA ARG A 435 8.95 -30.29 8.07
C ARG A 435 8.02 -30.84 6.98
N ARG A 436 7.29 -31.94 7.25
CA ARG A 436 6.26 -32.48 6.33
C ARG A 436 5.08 -31.52 6.19
N LEU A 437 4.61 -30.92 7.30
CA LEU A 437 3.53 -29.95 7.29
C LEU A 437 3.88 -28.74 6.42
N ARG A 438 5.08 -28.18 6.57
CA ARG A 438 5.56 -27.04 5.78
C ARG A 438 5.61 -27.29 4.27
N ARG A 439 5.58 -28.54 3.82
CA ARG A 439 5.42 -28.87 2.42
C ARG A 439 3.97 -28.64 1.95
N GLN A 440 3.00 -28.88 2.82
CA GLN A 440 1.57 -28.76 2.50
C GLN A 440 1.02 -27.36 2.71
N MET A 441 1.71 -26.55 3.54
CA MET A 441 1.34 -25.19 3.88
C MET A 441 2.46 -24.24 3.47
N GLN A 442 2.15 -23.26 2.64
CA GLN A 442 3.12 -22.28 2.13
C GLN A 442 2.66 -20.85 2.40
N ILE A 443 3.55 -19.90 2.23
CA ILE A 443 3.26 -18.47 2.37
C ILE A 443 3.89 -17.67 1.23
N VAL A 444 3.14 -16.70 0.72
CA VAL A 444 3.63 -15.62 -0.13
C VAL A 444 3.66 -14.36 0.71
N PHE A 445 4.85 -13.83 0.95
CA PHE A 445 5.06 -12.67 1.83
C PHE A 445 4.75 -11.34 1.15
N GLN A 446 4.52 -10.32 1.95
CA GLN A 446 4.18 -8.96 1.57
C GLN A 446 5.20 -8.31 0.63
N ASN A 447 6.50 -8.42 0.93
CA ASN A 447 7.56 -7.78 0.17
C ASN A 447 8.37 -8.79 -0.63
N PRO A 448 8.23 -8.83 -1.98
CA PRO A 448 8.98 -9.77 -2.81
C PRO A 448 10.48 -9.47 -2.84
N TYR A 449 10.90 -8.22 -2.59
CA TYR A 449 12.32 -7.85 -2.54
C TYR A 449 13.04 -8.51 -1.38
N SER A 450 12.44 -8.50 -0.19
CA SER A 450 13.01 -9.14 1.01
C SER A 450 12.83 -10.66 1.01
N SER A 451 11.91 -11.18 0.18
CA SER A 451 11.59 -12.61 0.12
C SER A 451 12.50 -13.43 -0.80
N LEU A 452 13.20 -12.76 -1.72
CA LEU A 452 14.11 -13.38 -2.67
C LEU A 452 15.56 -13.03 -2.31
N ASN A 453 16.44 -14.04 -2.28
CA ASN A 453 17.87 -13.80 -2.07
C ASN A 453 18.47 -13.19 -3.36
N PRO A 454 18.98 -11.93 -3.33
CA PRO A 454 19.48 -11.26 -4.53
C PRO A 454 20.74 -11.90 -5.14
N ARG A 455 21.41 -12.79 -4.38
CA ARG A 455 22.62 -13.51 -4.82
C ARG A 455 22.32 -14.84 -5.51
N LEU A 456 21.06 -15.28 -5.52
CA LEU A 456 20.64 -16.52 -6.17
C LEU A 456 19.85 -16.20 -7.43
N SER A 457 20.07 -16.98 -8.51
CA SER A 457 19.19 -16.91 -9.66
C SER A 457 17.79 -17.40 -9.32
N ILE A 458 16.78 -16.96 -10.07
CA ILE A 458 15.38 -17.33 -9.78
C ILE A 458 15.16 -18.83 -9.89
N GLY A 459 15.81 -19.52 -10.83
CA GLY A 459 15.75 -20.96 -10.93
C GLY A 459 16.30 -21.67 -9.68
N LYS A 460 17.45 -21.21 -9.14
CA LYS A 460 18.00 -21.74 -7.88
C LYS A 460 17.06 -21.49 -6.71
N THR A 461 16.44 -20.32 -6.64
CA THR A 461 15.50 -19.96 -5.58
C THR A 461 14.25 -20.85 -5.57
N ILE A 462 13.72 -21.24 -6.75
CA ILE A 462 12.55 -22.14 -6.86
C ILE A 462 12.97 -23.61 -6.66
N ILE A 463 14.19 -24.00 -7.05
CA ILE A 463 14.72 -25.36 -6.83
C ILE A 463 15.02 -25.63 -5.34
N GLU A 464 15.39 -24.59 -4.57
CA GLU A 464 15.81 -24.76 -3.17
C GLU A 464 14.80 -25.54 -2.31
N PRO A 465 13.49 -25.22 -2.25
CA PRO A 465 12.52 -26.02 -1.51
C PRO A 465 12.41 -27.45 -2.02
N LEU A 466 12.55 -27.72 -3.32
CA LEU A 466 12.56 -29.05 -3.88
C LEU A 466 13.74 -29.88 -3.38
N ASN A 467 14.93 -29.29 -3.25
CA ASN A 467 16.10 -29.92 -2.68
C ASN A 467 15.93 -30.20 -1.18
N ILE A 468 15.46 -29.22 -0.42
CA ILE A 468 15.22 -29.34 1.02
C ILE A 468 14.27 -30.49 1.33
N HIS A 469 13.19 -30.63 0.56
CA HIS A 469 12.17 -31.65 0.74
C HIS A 469 12.40 -32.92 -0.08
N GLN A 470 13.55 -33.02 -0.75
CA GLN A 470 13.96 -34.20 -1.56
C GLN A 470 12.90 -34.61 -2.58
N GLN A 471 12.27 -33.60 -3.24
CA GLN A 471 11.33 -33.83 -4.30
C GLN A 471 12.07 -34.07 -5.61
N TYR A 472 11.56 -35.03 -6.40
CA TYR A 472 12.15 -35.49 -7.65
C TYR A 472 13.55 -36.13 -7.49
N GLN A 473 13.82 -37.18 -8.23
CA GLN A 473 15.02 -38.00 -8.06
C GLN A 473 16.28 -37.34 -8.62
N ASN A 474 16.16 -36.56 -9.69
CA ASN A 474 17.30 -35.97 -10.38
C ASN A 474 17.15 -34.45 -10.63
N SER A 475 18.28 -33.82 -10.91
CA SER A 475 18.35 -32.37 -11.16
C SER A 475 17.59 -31.95 -12.42
N ARG A 476 17.48 -32.82 -13.44
CA ARG A 476 16.75 -32.52 -14.66
C ARG A 476 15.26 -32.34 -14.39
N GLN A 477 14.65 -33.28 -13.68
CA GLN A 477 13.22 -33.19 -13.31
C GLN A 477 12.90 -31.95 -12.48
N ARG A 478 13.80 -31.55 -11.57
CA ARG A 478 13.65 -30.30 -10.80
C ARG A 478 13.67 -29.06 -11.69
N LYS A 479 14.59 -29.02 -12.68
CA LYS A 479 14.65 -27.92 -13.66
C LYS A 479 13.41 -27.88 -14.55
N GLU A 480 12.92 -29.03 -15.02
CA GLU A 480 11.71 -29.14 -15.81
C GLU A 480 10.49 -28.63 -15.01
N ARG A 481 10.38 -29.01 -13.72
CA ARG A 481 9.35 -28.47 -12.82
C ARG A 481 9.43 -26.96 -12.65
N VAL A 482 10.64 -26.40 -12.49
CA VAL A 482 10.83 -24.95 -12.38
C VAL A 482 10.43 -24.24 -13.67
N GLY A 483 10.80 -24.78 -14.85
CA GLY A 483 10.39 -24.24 -16.14
C GLY A 483 8.87 -24.18 -16.26
N TYR A 484 8.19 -25.29 -15.98
CA TYR A 484 6.74 -25.35 -15.95
C TYR A 484 6.12 -24.30 -15.02
N LEU A 485 6.66 -24.13 -13.80
CA LEU A 485 6.12 -23.17 -12.84
C LEU A 485 6.32 -21.73 -13.28
N LEU A 486 7.49 -21.41 -13.89
CA LEU A 486 7.73 -20.08 -14.45
C LEU A 486 6.75 -19.75 -15.57
N GLU A 487 6.53 -20.69 -16.50
CA GLU A 487 5.55 -20.52 -17.59
C GLU A 487 4.13 -20.36 -17.02
N ARG A 488 3.79 -21.12 -15.99
CA ARG A 488 2.46 -21.05 -15.36
C ARG A 488 2.18 -19.70 -14.69
N VAL A 489 3.21 -19.02 -14.18
CA VAL A 489 3.07 -17.67 -13.62
C VAL A 489 3.30 -16.57 -14.68
N GLY A 490 3.37 -16.93 -15.97
CA GLY A 490 3.52 -15.99 -17.10
C GLY A 490 4.94 -15.41 -17.25
N LEU A 491 5.97 -16.19 -16.88
CA LEU A 491 7.38 -15.91 -17.11
C LEU A 491 7.98 -16.94 -18.08
N SER A 492 9.14 -16.64 -18.66
CA SER A 492 9.81 -17.59 -19.55
C SER A 492 10.63 -18.63 -18.76
N ALA A 493 10.61 -19.89 -19.18
CA ALA A 493 11.52 -20.90 -18.65
C ALA A 493 13.00 -20.53 -18.82
N ASN A 494 13.34 -19.72 -19.85
CA ASN A 494 14.69 -19.23 -20.10
C ASN A 494 15.18 -18.23 -19.01
N ASP A 495 14.27 -17.64 -18.25
CA ASP A 495 14.60 -16.69 -17.20
C ASP A 495 15.24 -17.33 -15.95
N MET A 496 15.35 -18.67 -15.89
CA MET A 496 15.89 -19.40 -14.72
C MET A 496 17.25 -18.91 -14.23
N ASN A 497 18.10 -18.41 -15.16
CA ASN A 497 19.45 -17.99 -14.84
C ASN A 497 19.56 -16.52 -14.41
N ARG A 498 18.51 -15.75 -14.62
CA ARG A 498 18.45 -14.33 -14.26
C ARG A 498 18.32 -14.16 -12.74
N TYR A 499 18.69 -12.98 -12.26
CA TYR A 499 18.67 -12.62 -10.84
C TYR A 499 17.43 -11.77 -10.50
N PRO A 500 16.98 -11.76 -9.22
CA PRO A 500 15.80 -11.01 -8.81
C PRO A 500 15.81 -9.51 -9.19
N HIS A 501 16.97 -8.86 -9.19
CA HIS A 501 17.07 -7.44 -9.51
C HIS A 501 16.79 -7.10 -10.98
N GLU A 502 16.81 -8.08 -11.88
CA GLU A 502 16.51 -7.94 -13.30
C GLU A 502 15.01 -8.01 -13.61
N PHE A 503 14.14 -8.14 -12.59
CA PHE A 503 12.70 -8.29 -12.73
C PHE A 503 11.95 -7.13 -12.08
N SER A 504 10.78 -6.78 -12.65
CA SER A 504 9.86 -5.83 -12.05
C SER A 504 9.25 -6.35 -10.74
N GLY A 505 8.62 -5.48 -9.95
CA GLY A 505 7.94 -5.86 -8.69
C GLY A 505 6.91 -6.96 -8.89
N GLY A 506 6.06 -6.84 -9.91
CA GLY A 506 5.05 -7.84 -10.25
C GLY A 506 5.64 -9.17 -10.73
N GLN A 507 6.71 -9.12 -11.52
CA GLN A 507 7.42 -10.34 -11.95
C GLN A 507 8.07 -11.04 -10.75
N ARG A 508 8.67 -10.31 -9.81
CA ARG A 508 9.21 -10.88 -8.55
C ARG A 508 8.11 -11.53 -7.71
N GLN A 509 6.94 -10.91 -7.65
CA GLN A 509 5.79 -11.50 -6.95
C GLN A 509 5.35 -12.83 -7.59
N ARG A 510 5.30 -12.89 -8.92
CA ARG A 510 5.03 -14.14 -9.65
C ARG A 510 6.09 -15.22 -9.38
N ILE A 511 7.37 -14.84 -9.24
CA ILE A 511 8.45 -15.75 -8.83
C ILE A 511 8.21 -16.28 -7.41
N CYS A 512 7.78 -15.43 -6.47
CA CYS A 512 7.43 -15.85 -5.11
C CYS A 512 6.25 -16.84 -5.09
N ILE A 513 5.24 -16.61 -5.95
CA ILE A 513 4.12 -17.54 -6.14
C ILE A 513 4.62 -18.88 -6.73
N ALA A 514 5.44 -18.87 -7.78
CA ALA A 514 6.04 -20.06 -8.35
C ALA A 514 6.85 -20.88 -7.32
N ARG A 515 7.61 -20.19 -6.46
CA ARG A 515 8.35 -20.82 -5.36
C ARG A 515 7.42 -21.48 -4.34
N ALA A 516 6.32 -20.83 -3.97
CA ALA A 516 5.33 -21.42 -3.06
C ALA A 516 4.66 -22.67 -3.67
N LEU A 517 4.38 -22.66 -4.98
CA LEU A 517 3.79 -23.79 -5.71
C LEU A 517 4.76 -24.96 -5.93
N ALA A 518 6.07 -24.77 -5.75
CA ALA A 518 7.08 -25.79 -6.07
C ALA A 518 6.81 -27.14 -5.38
N LEU A 519 6.28 -27.11 -4.15
CA LEU A 519 6.03 -28.28 -3.31
C LEU A 519 4.62 -28.88 -3.45
N ASN A 520 3.79 -28.41 -4.39
CA ASN A 520 2.38 -28.77 -4.53
C ASN A 520 1.61 -28.65 -3.20
N PRO A 521 1.54 -27.47 -2.59
CA PRO A 521 0.84 -27.27 -1.33
C PRO A 521 -0.67 -27.44 -1.50
N GLN A 522 -1.37 -27.74 -0.41
CA GLN A 522 -2.84 -27.72 -0.34
C GLN A 522 -3.35 -26.36 0.19
N PHE A 523 -2.49 -25.61 0.86
CA PHE A 523 -2.84 -24.41 1.57
C PHE A 523 -1.76 -23.33 1.40
N ILE A 524 -2.17 -22.14 1.02
CA ILE A 524 -1.27 -21.00 0.88
C ILE A 524 -1.83 -19.80 1.65
N ILE A 525 -0.98 -19.13 2.42
CA ILE A 525 -1.28 -17.84 3.01
C ILE A 525 -0.67 -16.76 2.12
N CYS A 526 -1.49 -15.85 1.62
CA CYS A 526 -1.06 -14.65 0.89
C CYS A 526 -1.06 -13.47 1.87
N ASP A 527 0.10 -13.13 2.45
CA ASP A 527 0.23 -12.06 3.45
C ASP A 527 0.56 -10.74 2.74
N GLU A 528 -0.49 -9.94 2.46
CA GLU A 528 -0.44 -8.66 1.74
C GLU A 528 0.32 -8.74 0.39
N SER A 529 0.17 -9.85 -0.30
CA SER A 529 0.98 -10.25 -1.47
C SER A 529 0.81 -9.37 -2.71
N VAL A 530 -0.16 -8.46 -2.73
CA VAL A 530 -0.43 -7.57 -3.86
C VAL A 530 -0.42 -6.08 -3.49
N SER A 531 -0.20 -5.74 -2.23
CA SER A 531 -0.32 -4.36 -1.72
C SER A 531 0.73 -3.38 -2.24
N ALA A 532 1.89 -3.89 -2.67
CA ALA A 532 2.99 -3.09 -3.20
C ALA A 532 3.01 -3.05 -4.75
N LEU A 533 1.95 -3.52 -5.39
CA LEU A 533 1.84 -3.61 -6.85
C LEU A 533 0.90 -2.52 -7.39
N ASP A 534 1.20 -2.02 -8.58
CA ASP A 534 0.31 -1.14 -9.32
C ASP A 534 -1.01 -1.83 -9.65
N VAL A 535 -2.08 -1.07 -9.80
CA VAL A 535 -3.46 -1.57 -9.97
C VAL A 535 -3.58 -2.58 -11.13
N SER A 536 -2.91 -2.33 -12.25
CA SER A 536 -2.93 -3.25 -13.41
C SER A 536 -2.19 -4.55 -13.13
N VAL A 537 -1.00 -4.48 -12.54
CA VAL A 537 -0.21 -5.67 -12.15
C VAL A 537 -0.92 -6.44 -11.05
N GLN A 538 -1.57 -5.74 -10.11
CA GLN A 538 -2.40 -6.31 -9.06
C GLN A 538 -3.55 -7.14 -9.65
N ALA A 539 -4.29 -6.60 -10.64
CA ALA A 539 -5.35 -7.32 -11.34
C ALA A 539 -4.84 -8.62 -11.98
N GLN A 540 -3.69 -8.55 -12.66
CA GLN A 540 -3.07 -9.72 -13.27
C GLN A 540 -2.69 -10.80 -12.26
N VAL A 541 -2.14 -10.41 -11.08
CA VAL A 541 -1.74 -11.36 -10.02
C VAL A 541 -2.98 -11.96 -9.34
N LEU A 542 -4.05 -11.17 -9.14
CA LEU A 542 -5.30 -11.68 -8.57
C LEU A 542 -5.97 -12.69 -9.49
N ASN A 543 -6.03 -12.42 -10.79
CA ASN A 543 -6.53 -13.36 -11.78
C ASN A 543 -5.68 -14.65 -11.79
N LEU A 544 -4.36 -14.52 -11.80
CA LEU A 544 -3.44 -15.65 -11.71
C LEU A 544 -3.69 -16.50 -10.45
N LEU A 545 -3.90 -15.89 -9.29
CA LEU A 545 -4.19 -16.64 -8.05
C LEU A 545 -5.50 -17.42 -8.13
N LYS A 546 -6.54 -16.88 -8.79
CA LYS A 546 -7.80 -17.62 -9.05
C LYS A 546 -7.59 -18.79 -9.99
N GLU A 547 -6.89 -18.58 -11.11
CA GLU A 547 -6.55 -19.65 -12.05
C GLU A 547 -5.78 -20.80 -11.37
N LEU A 548 -4.78 -20.45 -10.57
CA LEU A 548 -3.98 -21.41 -9.81
C LEU A 548 -4.80 -22.12 -8.74
N GLN A 549 -5.77 -21.44 -8.13
CA GLN A 549 -6.71 -22.06 -7.17
C GLN A 549 -7.52 -23.16 -7.83
N ASP A 550 -8.10 -22.87 -8.99
CA ASP A 550 -8.92 -23.84 -9.73
C ASP A 550 -8.08 -25.00 -10.28
N GLU A 551 -6.89 -24.72 -10.85
CA GLU A 551 -6.02 -25.76 -11.43
C GLU A 551 -5.44 -26.71 -10.39
N PHE A 552 -4.95 -26.17 -9.26
CA PHE A 552 -4.27 -26.95 -8.21
C PHE A 552 -5.17 -27.28 -7.00
N ASN A 553 -6.46 -26.91 -7.05
CA ASN A 553 -7.41 -27.05 -5.94
C ASN A 553 -6.86 -26.47 -4.62
N LEU A 554 -6.34 -25.24 -4.69
CA LEU A 554 -5.68 -24.58 -3.57
C LEU A 554 -6.70 -23.98 -2.61
N THR A 555 -6.35 -23.99 -1.33
CA THR A 555 -7.07 -23.27 -0.28
C THR A 555 -6.25 -22.06 0.14
N TYR A 556 -6.87 -20.89 0.23
CA TYR A 556 -6.17 -19.65 0.58
C TYR A 556 -6.65 -19.04 1.91
N ILE A 557 -5.71 -18.45 2.65
CA ILE A 557 -6.00 -17.28 3.50
C ILE A 557 -5.38 -16.08 2.80
N PHE A 558 -6.24 -15.13 2.40
CA PHE A 558 -5.80 -13.93 1.70
C PHE A 558 -5.88 -12.72 2.62
N ILE A 559 -4.73 -12.17 3.01
CA ILE A 559 -4.61 -11.02 3.90
C ILE A 559 -4.37 -9.79 3.05
N SER A 560 -5.20 -8.77 3.21
CA SER A 560 -5.01 -7.45 2.60
C SER A 560 -5.64 -6.36 3.46
N HIS A 561 -5.13 -5.15 3.31
CA HIS A 561 -5.76 -3.94 3.82
C HIS A 561 -6.74 -3.32 2.79
N ASP A 562 -6.66 -3.71 1.50
CA ASP A 562 -7.63 -3.29 0.48
C ASP A 562 -8.84 -4.24 0.48
N LEU A 563 -9.95 -3.70 1.01
CA LEU A 563 -11.19 -4.46 1.12
C LEU A 563 -11.83 -4.76 -0.24
N SER A 564 -11.59 -3.93 -1.28
CA SER A 564 -12.11 -4.19 -2.63
C SER A 564 -11.45 -5.42 -3.24
N VAL A 565 -10.14 -5.55 -3.03
CA VAL A 565 -9.35 -6.71 -3.44
C VAL A 565 -9.82 -7.96 -2.71
N VAL A 566 -10.01 -7.88 -1.38
CA VAL A 566 -10.49 -9.02 -0.59
C VAL A 566 -11.88 -9.45 -1.03
N LYS A 567 -12.80 -8.52 -1.32
CA LYS A 567 -14.12 -8.83 -1.86
C LYS A 567 -14.05 -9.63 -3.17
N PHE A 568 -13.13 -9.24 -4.06
CA PHE A 568 -12.98 -9.89 -5.36
C PHE A 568 -12.49 -11.33 -5.27
N ILE A 569 -11.51 -11.61 -4.38
CA ILE A 569 -10.84 -12.92 -4.35
C ILE A 569 -11.44 -13.90 -3.35
N SER A 570 -12.22 -13.42 -2.35
CA SER A 570 -12.60 -14.22 -1.18
C SER A 570 -14.05 -14.72 -1.26
N ASP A 571 -14.27 -15.97 -0.85
CA ASP A 571 -15.59 -16.55 -0.64
C ASP A 571 -16.20 -16.08 0.68
N ARG A 572 -15.39 -16.09 1.75
CA ARG A 572 -15.74 -15.61 3.08
C ARG A 572 -14.70 -14.59 3.56
N VAL A 573 -15.14 -13.68 4.43
CA VAL A 573 -14.29 -12.65 5.01
C VAL A 573 -14.34 -12.70 6.52
N MET A 574 -13.18 -12.62 7.15
CA MET A 574 -12.96 -12.51 8.59
C MET A 574 -12.37 -11.14 8.90
N VAL A 575 -13.07 -10.37 9.71
CA VAL A 575 -12.67 -9.03 10.16
C VAL A 575 -12.01 -9.14 11.53
N MET A 576 -10.74 -8.69 11.62
CA MET A 576 -9.98 -8.68 12.87
C MET A 576 -9.80 -7.27 13.42
N ASN A 577 -9.94 -7.14 14.74
CA ASN A 577 -9.65 -5.92 15.49
C ASN A 577 -8.99 -6.26 16.84
N LYS A 578 -7.87 -5.60 17.16
CA LYS A 578 -7.15 -5.75 18.44
C LYS A 578 -6.98 -7.21 18.89
N GLY A 579 -6.60 -8.07 17.95
CA GLY A 579 -6.36 -9.49 18.20
C GLY A 579 -7.60 -10.38 18.32
N LYS A 580 -8.79 -9.87 18.06
CA LYS A 580 -10.06 -10.62 18.12
C LYS A 580 -10.75 -10.63 16.75
N ILE A 581 -11.62 -11.62 16.55
CA ILE A 581 -12.55 -11.64 15.43
C ILE A 581 -13.74 -10.76 15.78
N GLU A 582 -14.00 -9.73 15.00
CA GLU A 582 -15.17 -8.87 15.11
C GLU A 582 -16.38 -9.45 14.36
N GLU A 583 -16.11 -9.97 13.16
CA GLU A 583 -17.14 -10.49 12.28
C GLU A 583 -16.54 -11.52 11.32
N ILE A 584 -17.31 -12.57 10.97
CA ILE A 584 -16.96 -13.53 9.94
C ILE A 584 -18.23 -13.94 9.20
N GLY A 585 -18.18 -13.96 7.88
CA GLY A 585 -19.33 -14.29 7.06
C GLY A 585 -18.98 -14.41 5.58
N SER A 586 -19.99 -14.66 4.70
CA SER A 586 -19.78 -14.61 3.26
C SER A 586 -19.29 -13.21 2.86
N ALA A 587 -18.43 -13.12 1.83
CA ALA A 587 -17.96 -11.84 1.34
C ALA A 587 -19.16 -10.91 1.04
N GLN A 588 -20.21 -11.43 0.41
CA GLN A 588 -21.40 -10.65 0.08
C GLN A 588 -22.11 -10.09 1.31
N THR A 589 -22.27 -10.88 2.38
CA THR A 589 -22.92 -10.45 3.62
C THR A 589 -22.12 -9.36 4.32
N ILE A 590 -20.80 -9.57 4.49
CA ILE A 590 -19.93 -8.60 5.18
C ILE A 590 -19.95 -7.23 4.49
N TYR A 591 -19.97 -7.18 3.15
CA TYR A 591 -19.94 -5.89 2.43
C TYR A 591 -21.32 -5.23 2.28
N LYS A 592 -22.41 -6.01 2.19
CA LYS A 592 -23.77 -5.45 2.01
C LYS A 592 -24.44 -5.11 3.35
N THR A 593 -24.28 -5.98 4.36
CA THR A 593 -25.00 -5.90 5.65
C THR A 593 -24.07 -6.14 6.83
N PRO A 594 -23.01 -5.29 7.00
CA PRO A 594 -22.08 -5.45 8.12
C PRO A 594 -22.78 -5.29 9.47
N GLN A 595 -22.58 -6.24 10.37
CA GLN A 595 -23.25 -6.28 11.67
C GLN A 595 -22.58 -5.38 12.69
N THR A 596 -21.23 -5.33 12.70
CA THR A 596 -20.49 -4.57 13.71
C THR A 596 -20.23 -3.12 13.26
N ALA A 597 -20.16 -2.20 14.24
CA ALA A 597 -19.82 -0.80 13.97
C ALA A 597 -18.40 -0.66 13.40
N TYR A 598 -17.48 -1.53 13.81
CA TYR A 598 -16.11 -1.53 13.32
C TYR A 598 -16.04 -1.94 11.83
N THR A 599 -16.74 -3.00 11.43
CA THR A 599 -16.82 -3.44 10.03
C THR A 599 -17.43 -2.34 9.14
N ARG A 600 -18.49 -1.67 9.61
CA ARG A 600 -19.10 -0.53 8.89
C ARG A 600 -18.09 0.59 8.69
N LYS A 601 -17.36 0.98 9.74
CA LYS A 601 -16.32 2.01 9.68
C LYS A 601 -15.22 1.67 8.67
N LEU A 602 -14.77 0.41 8.62
CA LEU A 602 -13.78 -0.05 7.65
C LEU A 602 -14.29 0.06 6.21
N ILE A 603 -15.53 -0.38 5.96
CA ILE A 603 -16.15 -0.32 4.63
C ILE A 603 -16.39 1.14 4.20
N ASP A 604 -16.82 2.01 5.12
CA ASP A 604 -17.00 3.43 4.85
C ASP A 604 -15.70 4.19 4.59
N ALA A 605 -14.57 3.65 5.01
CA ALA A 605 -13.27 4.22 4.74
C ALA A 605 -12.74 3.91 3.34
N ILE A 606 -13.36 2.99 2.59
CA ILE A 606 -12.94 2.63 1.22
C ILE A 606 -13.17 3.82 0.29
N PRO A 607 -12.14 4.29 -0.45
CA PRO A 607 -12.31 5.32 -1.46
C PRO A 607 -13.21 4.79 -2.59
N THR A 608 -14.39 5.38 -2.76
CA THR A 608 -15.32 5.01 -3.83
C THR A 608 -15.57 6.19 -4.75
N ILE A 609 -15.33 5.99 -6.04
CA ILE A 609 -15.58 6.97 -7.09
C ILE A 609 -17.03 7.44 -7.06
N GLU A 610 -17.98 6.54 -6.80
CA GLU A 610 -19.42 6.81 -6.81
C GLU A 610 -19.91 7.72 -5.68
N LYS A 611 -19.30 7.68 -4.49
CA LYS A 611 -19.71 8.54 -3.36
C LYS A 611 -19.54 10.03 -3.67
N GLN A 612 -18.55 10.39 -4.49
CA GLN A 612 -18.27 11.79 -4.82
C GLN A 612 -19.20 12.33 -5.91
N PHE A 613 -19.58 11.50 -6.87
CA PHE A 613 -20.40 11.95 -7.99
C PHE A 613 -21.92 11.89 -7.73
N LYS A 614 -22.37 11.13 -6.69
CA LYS A 614 -23.77 11.11 -6.24
C LYS A 614 -24.16 12.28 -5.32
N MET A 615 -23.20 13.03 -4.76
CA MET A 615 -23.48 14.20 -3.89
C MET A 615 -23.61 15.51 -4.67
N SER A 616 -23.51 15.48 -6.01
CA SER A 616 -23.58 16.67 -6.87
C SER A 616 -24.88 16.76 -7.67
N HIS A 617 -25.91 16.01 -7.28
CA HIS A 617 -27.27 16.09 -7.87
C HIS A 617 -28.31 16.41 -6.82
#